data_b3998dfb95cb9f40ae9fd492a5c3192e
#
_entry.id   b3998dfb95cb9f40ae9fd492a5c3192e
#
_cell.length_a   1.000
_cell.length_b   1.000
_cell.length_c   1.000
_cell.angle_alpha   90.00
_cell.angle_beta   90.00
_cell.angle_gamma   90.00
#
_symmetry.space_group_name_H-M   'P 1'
#
loop_
_entity.id
_entity.type
_entity.pdbx_description
1 polymer ?
#
loop_
_entity_poly.entity_id
_entity_poly.type
_entity_poly.pdbx_seq_one_letter_code
_entity_poly.pdbx_strand_id
1 'polypeptide(L)'
;MWITGLLAVCFLASGNMQANAAEQDEVMQQSVNLTDVQKQTIQEIKDTYQVESQQKIAKELEKKKEAGGYTVKNMLIEKNPFGTNAQSLYVYFCTKDPVSVSYKVDAEDKKIGEFSANVWQEEEYQTEHEFQVVGLVPEMENKITFFMTREDGSTDKKEIVIEMGAVLGDEDVLLEKETEETESKTENGLYVVFGNEKSAPDFMYYYDNEGVLRGEIPLLGGRSQRLIFEDGFMYYSISDTKMVQMNRLGQITNIYDLGTYRLHHDYVFDENGNLLILATDSSKDSLEDIVLKLDVKSGAVTEVLDLGKIFPEYKAMCQRNEEGKLDWMQINSIQWAGDGALILSSRETSSIIKLVSIYDNPTVAYIIGEPQIWNGTPYENLVLKKDGEFTIQGGQSSVFYAKDKELEEGKYYLYLFNNDTGVSKSRPDLDWGQMGILEEQKKEAKSYYYKYLVDENSGTFCMKESFELPVSEYGGSVQKTGENVVYASGDSGSFGEYDKDHRLIGGYQMDSETRIYRVYKYDFEGFYFTDDK
;
A
#
# COMPACT_ATOMS: atom_id res chain seq x y z
N MET A 1 -11.99 34.80 4.55
CA MET A 1 -11.69 35.51 5.83
C MET A 1 -11.22 34.44 6.80
N TRP A 2 -9.95 34.42 6.96
CA TRP A 2 -9.05 33.55 7.72
C TRP A 2 -9.58 32.93 9.01
N ILE A 3 -9.45 31.61 9.18
CA ILE A 3 -9.24 31.01 10.49
C ILE A 3 -8.11 29.98 10.35
N THR A 4 -6.90 30.46 10.46
CA THR A 4 -5.71 29.68 10.80
C THR A 4 -5.72 29.48 12.31
N GLY A 5 -5.86 28.26 12.77
CA GLY A 5 -5.70 27.87 14.17
C GLY A 5 -4.43 27.03 14.34
N LEU A 6 -3.29 27.74 14.44
CA LEU A 6 -2.02 27.17 14.91
C LEU A 6 -2.22 26.60 16.32
N LEU A 7 -1.87 25.36 16.54
CA LEU A 7 -1.47 24.84 17.84
C LEU A 7 -0.11 24.14 17.73
N ALA A 8 0.93 25.01 17.72
CA ALA A 8 2.28 24.56 18.01
C ALA A 8 2.41 24.36 19.53
N VAL A 9 2.53 23.13 19.97
CA VAL A 9 3.04 22.81 21.32
C VAL A 9 4.43 22.22 21.14
N CYS A 10 5.44 23.07 21.29
CA CYS A 10 6.84 22.65 21.43
C CYS A 10 6.99 21.84 22.72
N PHE A 11 7.30 20.56 22.61
CA PHE A 11 8.03 19.81 23.62
C PHE A 11 9.37 19.36 23.04
N LEU A 12 10.42 20.09 23.42
CA LEU A 12 11.78 19.61 23.35
C LEU A 12 11.96 18.56 24.43
N ALA A 13 12.00 17.30 24.03
CA ALA A 13 12.63 16.24 24.80
C ALA A 13 13.32 15.30 23.82
N SER A 14 14.64 15.39 23.78
CA SER A 14 15.50 14.39 23.17
C SER A 14 15.30 13.04 23.87
N GLY A 15 14.67 12.13 23.19
CA GLY A 15 14.51 10.75 23.64
C GLY A 15 13.99 9.92 22.46
N ASN A 16 14.72 8.90 22.07
CA ASN A 16 14.42 7.93 21.03
C ASN A 16 12.96 7.47 21.08
N MET A 17 12.09 7.95 20.19
CA MET A 17 10.74 7.43 20.02
C MET A 17 10.75 6.33 18.97
N GLN A 18 10.65 5.13 19.47
CA GLN A 18 10.28 3.97 18.66
C GLN A 18 8.77 3.83 18.70
N ALA A 19 8.13 3.92 17.54
CA ALA A 19 6.73 3.56 17.41
C ALA A 19 6.59 2.03 17.45
N ASN A 20 6.25 1.47 18.60
CA ASN A 20 5.80 0.09 18.74
C ASN A 20 4.30 -0.01 18.45
N ALA A 21 3.82 -1.16 17.97
CA ALA A 21 2.39 -1.43 17.76
C ALA A 21 1.54 -1.18 19.02
N ALA A 22 2.13 -1.30 20.21
CA ALA A 22 1.49 -0.97 21.48
C ALA A 22 1.22 0.54 21.68
N GLU A 23 2.00 1.43 21.07
CA GLU A 23 1.75 2.88 21.15
C GLU A 23 0.53 3.32 20.33
N GLN A 24 0.10 2.54 19.34
CA GLN A 24 -1.10 2.87 18.57
C GLN A 24 -2.39 2.72 19.40
N ASP A 25 -2.44 1.82 20.39
CA ASP A 25 -3.58 1.72 21.31
C ASP A 25 -3.59 2.84 22.36
N GLU A 26 -2.43 3.36 22.78
CA GLU A 26 -2.35 4.53 23.68
C GLU A 26 -2.72 5.84 22.97
N VAL A 27 -2.48 5.98 21.68
CA VAL A 27 -2.88 7.15 20.88
C VAL A 27 -4.41 7.29 20.84
N MET A 28 -5.17 6.19 20.86
CA MET A 28 -6.63 6.22 20.98
C MET A 28 -7.13 6.64 22.39
N GLN A 29 -6.29 6.60 23.42
CA GLN A 29 -6.66 6.98 24.80
C GLN A 29 -6.18 8.36 25.22
N GLN A 30 -5.30 9.03 24.47
CA GLN A 30 -5.05 10.45 24.73
C GLN A 30 -6.31 11.24 24.38
N SER A 31 -6.95 11.78 25.40
CA SER A 31 -8.07 12.72 25.27
C SER A 31 -7.56 14.04 24.64
N VAL A 32 -7.30 14.00 23.34
CA VAL A 32 -7.17 15.21 22.52
C VAL A 32 -8.54 15.89 22.62
N ASN A 33 -8.57 17.18 22.94
CA ASN A 33 -9.79 17.98 22.93
C ASN A 33 -10.22 18.20 21.46
N LEU A 34 -10.76 17.13 20.85
CA LEU A 34 -11.28 17.17 19.48
C LEU A 34 -12.38 18.20 19.37
N THR A 35 -12.38 18.97 18.32
CA THR A 35 -13.49 19.86 17.96
C THR A 35 -14.74 19.03 17.66
N ASP A 36 -15.91 19.67 17.71
CA ASP A 36 -17.16 18.96 17.38
C ASP A 36 -17.20 18.52 15.91
N VAL A 37 -16.54 19.26 15.02
CA VAL A 37 -16.38 18.89 13.59
C VAL A 37 -15.54 17.62 13.46
N GLN A 38 -14.38 17.56 14.10
CA GLN A 38 -13.52 16.37 14.08
C GLN A 38 -14.24 15.13 14.64
N LYS A 39 -14.99 15.28 15.74
CA LYS A 39 -15.82 14.19 16.28
C LYS A 39 -16.88 13.72 15.31
N GLN A 40 -17.53 14.65 14.59
CA GLN A 40 -18.51 14.32 13.56
C GLN A 40 -17.85 13.56 12.40
N THR A 41 -16.73 14.03 11.88
CA THR A 41 -15.98 13.36 10.80
C THR A 41 -15.58 11.93 11.21
N ILE A 42 -15.05 11.74 12.42
CA ILE A 42 -14.71 10.41 12.93
C ILE A 42 -15.96 9.51 13.01
N GLN A 43 -17.11 10.06 13.42
CA GLN A 43 -18.35 9.28 13.48
C GLN A 43 -18.83 8.90 12.06
N GLU A 44 -18.76 9.80 11.12
CA GLU A 44 -19.10 9.54 9.70
C GLU A 44 -18.21 8.45 9.10
N ILE A 45 -16.89 8.48 9.39
CA ILE A 45 -15.96 7.43 8.98
C ILE A 45 -16.33 6.08 9.63
N LYS A 46 -16.68 6.06 10.92
CA LYS A 46 -17.13 4.84 11.60
C LYS A 46 -18.43 4.29 11.00
N ASP A 47 -19.34 5.15 10.59
CA ASP A 47 -20.61 4.76 9.96
C ASP A 47 -20.38 4.25 8.53
N THR A 48 -19.39 4.78 7.81
CA THR A 48 -18.94 4.29 6.50
C THR A 48 -18.54 2.81 6.60
N TYR A 49 -17.80 2.43 7.62
CA TYR A 49 -17.33 1.06 7.83
C TYR A 49 -18.31 0.21 8.65
N GLN A 50 -19.62 0.33 8.31
CA GLN A 50 -20.69 -0.56 8.80
C GLN A 50 -21.41 -1.20 7.61
N VAL A 51 -21.42 -2.53 7.52
CA VAL A 51 -22.03 -3.25 6.38
C VAL A 51 -23.50 -2.88 6.21
N GLU A 52 -24.23 -2.71 7.31
CA GLU A 52 -25.64 -2.31 7.30
C GLU A 52 -25.85 -0.92 6.70
N SER A 53 -24.95 0.04 7.00
CA SER A 53 -24.97 1.39 6.41
C SER A 53 -24.75 1.32 4.91
N GLN A 54 -23.76 0.55 4.46
CA GLN A 54 -23.42 0.34 3.06
C GLN A 54 -24.57 -0.30 2.28
N GLN A 55 -25.20 -1.33 2.85
CA GLN A 55 -26.37 -1.99 2.27
C GLN A 55 -27.59 -1.07 2.18
N LYS A 56 -27.79 -0.19 3.16
CA LYS A 56 -28.86 0.81 3.12
C LYS A 56 -28.66 1.79 1.98
N ILE A 57 -27.44 2.32 1.83
CA ILE A 57 -27.09 3.23 0.74
C ILE A 57 -27.29 2.56 -0.63
N ALA A 58 -26.79 1.33 -0.80
CA ALA A 58 -26.97 0.57 -2.04
C ALA A 58 -28.46 0.39 -2.39
N LYS A 59 -29.31 0.06 -1.41
CA LYS A 59 -30.76 -0.05 -1.61
C LYS A 59 -31.44 1.28 -1.97
N GLU A 60 -30.94 2.39 -1.44
CA GLU A 60 -31.45 3.73 -1.80
C GLU A 60 -31.06 4.12 -3.23
N LEU A 61 -29.82 3.81 -3.65
CA LEU A 61 -29.38 4.01 -5.03
C LEU A 61 -30.21 3.15 -6.00
N GLU A 62 -30.43 1.87 -5.67
CA GLU A 62 -31.25 0.98 -6.50
C GLU A 62 -32.69 1.48 -6.65
N LYS A 63 -33.33 1.95 -5.58
CA LYS A 63 -34.64 2.58 -5.66
C LYS A 63 -34.65 3.83 -6.56
N LYS A 64 -33.60 4.64 -6.55
CA LYS A 64 -33.45 5.78 -7.46
C LYS A 64 -33.37 5.30 -8.91
N LYS A 65 -32.57 4.27 -9.19
CA LYS A 65 -32.45 3.64 -10.51
C LYS A 65 -33.83 3.12 -11.00
N GLU A 66 -34.52 2.35 -10.15
CA GLU A 66 -35.87 1.81 -10.44
C GLU A 66 -36.92 2.90 -10.73
N ALA A 67 -36.79 4.08 -10.13
CA ALA A 67 -37.66 5.21 -10.45
C ALA A 67 -37.53 5.65 -11.91
N GLY A 68 -36.43 5.31 -12.57
CA GLY A 68 -36.21 5.40 -14.01
C GLY A 68 -35.99 6.82 -14.53
N GLY A 69 -35.86 6.92 -15.86
CA GLY A 69 -35.73 8.19 -16.57
C GLY A 69 -34.31 8.75 -16.65
N TYR A 70 -33.30 8.00 -16.17
CA TYR A 70 -31.91 8.41 -16.25
C TYR A 70 -31.35 8.11 -17.64
N THR A 71 -30.94 9.15 -18.31
CA THR A 71 -30.35 9.13 -19.65
C THR A 71 -29.10 10.02 -19.66
N VAL A 72 -28.38 10.05 -20.76
CA VAL A 72 -27.26 10.99 -20.96
C VAL A 72 -27.61 12.45 -20.64
N LYS A 73 -28.89 12.85 -20.85
CA LYS A 73 -29.33 14.23 -20.54
C LYS A 73 -29.61 14.44 -19.06
N ASN A 74 -30.00 13.40 -18.36
CA ASN A 74 -30.41 13.43 -16.94
C ASN A 74 -29.78 12.23 -16.22
N MET A 75 -28.49 12.28 -15.95
CA MET A 75 -27.76 11.25 -15.23
C MET A 75 -28.11 11.28 -13.74
N LEU A 76 -28.18 10.13 -13.09
CA LEU A 76 -28.14 10.04 -11.62
C LEU A 76 -26.70 10.22 -11.19
N ILE A 77 -26.44 11.26 -10.40
CA ILE A 77 -25.10 11.62 -9.90
C ILE A 77 -25.20 11.88 -8.40
N GLU A 78 -24.40 11.15 -7.64
CA GLU A 78 -24.30 11.32 -6.18
C GLU A 78 -22.81 11.48 -5.79
N LYS A 79 -22.51 12.44 -4.93
CA LYS A 79 -21.14 12.63 -4.43
C LYS A 79 -20.85 11.58 -3.36
N ASN A 80 -19.83 10.77 -3.57
CA ASN A 80 -19.30 9.80 -2.60
C ASN A 80 -20.37 9.14 -1.73
N PRO A 81 -21.41 8.49 -2.31
CA PRO A 81 -22.55 8.02 -1.51
C PRO A 81 -22.16 6.98 -0.45
N PHE A 82 -21.12 6.21 -0.72
CA PHE A 82 -20.61 5.17 0.20
C PHE A 82 -19.61 5.68 1.24
N GLY A 83 -19.14 6.92 1.15
CA GLY A 83 -18.21 7.52 2.09
C GLY A 83 -16.75 7.04 1.97
N THR A 84 -16.44 6.25 0.95
CA THR A 84 -15.13 5.56 0.83
C THR A 84 -14.10 6.29 -0.01
N ASN A 85 -14.47 7.31 -0.78
CA ASN A 85 -13.55 8.18 -1.50
C ASN A 85 -14.14 9.58 -1.61
N ALA A 86 -13.65 10.51 -0.81
CA ALA A 86 -14.17 11.87 -0.71
C ALA A 86 -14.17 12.61 -2.06
N GLN A 87 -13.26 12.26 -2.97
CA GLN A 87 -13.09 12.90 -4.27
C GLN A 87 -13.64 12.03 -5.41
N SER A 88 -14.86 11.50 -5.23
CA SER A 88 -15.51 10.63 -6.23
C SER A 88 -16.99 10.92 -6.43
N LEU A 89 -17.52 10.46 -7.57
CA LEU A 89 -18.97 10.48 -7.86
C LEU A 89 -19.45 9.09 -8.24
N TYR A 90 -20.62 8.73 -7.76
CA TYR A 90 -21.42 7.66 -8.33
C TYR A 90 -22.21 8.21 -9.53
N VAL A 91 -22.16 7.50 -10.65
CA VAL A 91 -22.85 7.89 -11.90
C VAL A 91 -23.64 6.70 -12.44
N TYR A 92 -24.92 6.96 -12.78
CA TYR A 92 -25.78 5.98 -13.45
C TYR A 92 -26.61 6.64 -14.56
N PHE A 93 -26.66 6.02 -15.73
CA PHE A 93 -27.52 6.40 -16.85
C PHE A 93 -27.68 5.28 -17.86
N CYS A 94 -28.70 5.38 -18.71
CA CYS A 94 -28.91 4.50 -19.86
C CYS A 94 -28.75 5.25 -21.18
N THR A 95 -28.23 4.52 -22.18
CA THR A 95 -28.13 4.96 -23.57
C THR A 95 -29.13 4.18 -24.45
N LYS A 96 -29.45 4.73 -25.61
CA LYS A 96 -30.32 4.05 -26.58
C LYS A 96 -29.57 2.96 -27.32
N ASP A 97 -28.34 3.28 -27.74
CA ASP A 97 -27.47 2.40 -28.48
C ASP A 97 -26.31 1.95 -27.54
N PRO A 98 -25.74 0.75 -27.73
CA PRO A 98 -24.59 0.34 -26.94
C PRO A 98 -23.38 1.26 -27.16
N VAL A 99 -22.72 1.67 -26.08
CA VAL A 99 -21.54 2.56 -26.10
C VAL A 99 -20.49 2.11 -25.10
N SER A 100 -19.23 2.43 -25.40
CA SER A 100 -18.19 2.53 -24.37
C SER A 100 -18.21 3.92 -23.74
N VAL A 101 -17.80 4.03 -22.48
CA VAL A 101 -17.76 5.30 -21.75
C VAL A 101 -16.34 5.62 -21.33
N SER A 102 -15.92 6.85 -21.62
CA SER A 102 -14.74 7.45 -21.01
C SER A 102 -15.08 8.83 -20.48
N TYR A 103 -14.21 9.37 -19.65
CA TYR A 103 -14.39 10.72 -19.14
C TYR A 103 -13.09 11.47 -19.00
N LYS A 104 -13.21 12.80 -18.95
CA LYS A 104 -12.14 13.72 -18.68
C LYS A 104 -12.58 14.70 -17.60
N VAL A 105 -11.69 15.00 -16.66
CA VAL A 105 -11.86 15.98 -15.60
C VAL A 105 -10.92 17.15 -15.86
N ASP A 106 -11.49 18.33 -16.02
CA ASP A 106 -10.78 19.63 -16.09
C ASP A 106 -11.09 20.39 -14.78
N ALA A 107 -10.08 20.68 -13.98
CA ALA A 107 -10.24 21.50 -12.79
C ALA A 107 -10.34 23.00 -13.14
N GLU A 108 -10.93 23.78 -12.23
CA GLU A 108 -11.04 25.25 -12.38
C GLU A 108 -9.64 25.90 -12.46
N ASP A 109 -8.70 25.50 -11.61
CA ASP A 109 -7.31 25.97 -11.66
C ASP A 109 -6.59 25.36 -12.87
N LYS A 110 -6.17 26.23 -13.80
CA LYS A 110 -5.48 25.85 -15.03
C LYS A 110 -4.03 25.36 -14.84
N LYS A 111 -3.49 25.46 -13.63
CA LYS A 111 -2.21 24.84 -13.28
C LYS A 111 -2.34 23.33 -13.08
N ILE A 112 -3.55 22.86 -12.80
CA ILE A 112 -3.86 21.46 -12.61
C ILE A 112 -4.12 20.84 -13.99
N GLY A 113 -3.37 19.79 -14.31
CA GLY A 113 -3.55 19.02 -15.54
C GLY A 113 -4.89 18.29 -15.60
N GLU A 114 -5.32 17.96 -16.81
CA GLU A 114 -6.52 17.14 -17.02
C GLU A 114 -6.27 15.70 -16.53
N PHE A 115 -7.33 15.09 -16.01
CA PHE A 115 -7.35 13.67 -15.72
C PHE A 115 -8.32 12.98 -16.68
N SER A 116 -7.91 11.89 -17.31
CA SER A 116 -8.74 11.14 -18.26
C SER A 116 -8.74 9.66 -17.93
N ALA A 117 -9.88 9.00 -18.12
CA ALA A 117 -9.99 7.56 -17.87
C ALA A 117 -11.05 6.91 -18.77
N ASN A 118 -10.78 5.66 -19.16
CA ASN A 118 -11.76 4.77 -19.76
C ASN A 118 -12.44 3.98 -18.65
N VAL A 119 -13.76 4.08 -18.57
CA VAL A 119 -14.54 3.41 -17.52
C VAL A 119 -14.50 1.90 -17.72
N TRP A 120 -14.24 1.15 -16.65
CA TRP A 120 -14.42 -0.29 -16.69
C TRP A 120 -15.90 -0.65 -16.92
N GLN A 121 -16.17 -1.53 -17.85
CA GLN A 121 -17.49 -2.04 -18.17
C GLN A 121 -17.44 -3.56 -18.32
N GLU A 122 -18.55 -4.25 -18.00
CA GLU A 122 -18.63 -5.70 -18.15
C GLU A 122 -18.55 -6.11 -19.63
N GLU A 123 -19.24 -5.37 -20.50
CA GLU A 123 -19.13 -5.48 -21.95
C GLU A 123 -18.53 -4.19 -22.52
N GLU A 124 -17.71 -4.31 -23.55
CA GLU A 124 -17.06 -3.15 -24.18
C GLU A 124 -18.08 -2.09 -24.62
N TYR A 125 -19.23 -2.54 -25.14
CA TYR A 125 -20.34 -1.68 -25.53
C TYR A 125 -21.62 -2.17 -24.85
N GLN A 126 -22.21 -1.34 -24.00
CA GLN A 126 -23.44 -1.64 -23.26
C GLN A 126 -24.40 -0.45 -23.27
N THR A 127 -25.64 -0.65 -22.82
CA THR A 127 -26.68 0.40 -22.79
C THR A 127 -26.98 0.90 -21.38
N GLU A 128 -26.56 0.17 -20.35
CA GLU A 128 -26.72 0.56 -18.95
C GLU A 128 -25.34 0.82 -18.37
N HIS A 129 -25.15 1.98 -17.76
CA HIS A 129 -23.84 2.45 -17.28
C HIS A 129 -23.96 2.80 -15.80
N GLU A 130 -23.17 2.14 -14.97
CA GLU A 130 -23.08 2.36 -13.53
C GLU A 130 -21.61 2.26 -13.11
N PHE A 131 -21.05 3.38 -12.63
CA PHE A 131 -19.62 3.44 -12.31
C PHE A 131 -19.29 4.57 -11.33
N GLN A 132 -18.10 4.53 -10.79
CA GLN A 132 -17.53 5.59 -9.99
C GLN A 132 -16.61 6.47 -10.86
N VAL A 133 -16.81 7.79 -10.85
CA VAL A 133 -15.85 8.76 -11.38
C VAL A 133 -14.82 9.04 -10.29
N VAL A 134 -13.57 8.80 -10.57
CA VAL A 134 -12.39 9.07 -9.73
C VAL A 134 -11.55 10.15 -10.42
N GLY A 135 -10.67 10.80 -9.69
CA GLY A 135 -9.76 11.81 -10.29
C GLY A 135 -10.26 13.24 -10.17
N LEU A 136 -11.29 13.49 -9.36
CA LEU A 136 -11.76 14.83 -9.04
C LEU A 136 -10.78 15.54 -8.10
N VAL A 137 -10.75 16.86 -8.20
CA VAL A 137 -9.88 17.72 -7.41
C VAL A 137 -10.69 18.38 -6.30
N PRO A 138 -10.24 18.34 -5.04
CA PRO A 138 -10.95 18.95 -3.92
C PRO A 138 -10.96 20.48 -4.01
N GLU A 139 -11.89 21.10 -3.28
CA GLU A 139 -12.02 22.55 -3.03
C GLU A 139 -12.19 23.42 -4.28
N MET A 140 -12.62 22.83 -5.42
CA MET A 140 -12.84 23.61 -6.64
C MET A 140 -13.91 23.00 -7.55
N GLU A 141 -14.33 23.77 -8.55
CA GLU A 141 -15.19 23.28 -9.62
C GLU A 141 -14.41 22.32 -10.54
N ASN A 142 -15.00 21.16 -10.77
CA ASN A 142 -14.51 20.15 -11.71
C ASN A 142 -15.48 20.07 -12.88
N LYS A 143 -15.00 20.36 -14.08
CA LYS A 143 -15.76 20.13 -15.31
C LYS A 143 -15.49 18.72 -15.81
N ILE A 144 -16.51 17.86 -15.79
CA ILE A 144 -16.41 16.49 -16.26
C ILE A 144 -17.04 16.39 -17.64
N THR A 145 -16.29 15.91 -18.62
CA THR A 145 -16.77 15.61 -19.96
C THR A 145 -16.84 14.11 -20.14
N PHE A 146 -18.05 13.55 -20.23
CA PHE A 146 -18.26 12.15 -20.59
C PHE A 146 -18.29 12.01 -22.10
N PHE A 147 -17.67 10.93 -22.60
CA PHE A 147 -17.67 10.53 -23.99
C PHE A 147 -18.35 9.18 -24.10
N MET A 148 -19.39 9.08 -24.91
CA MET A 148 -20.11 7.84 -25.21
C MET A 148 -19.82 7.45 -26.65
N THR A 149 -18.93 6.47 -26.83
CA THR A 149 -18.43 6.06 -28.13
C THR A 149 -19.09 4.76 -28.58
N ARG A 150 -19.68 4.77 -29.80
CA ARG A 150 -20.27 3.58 -30.42
C ARG A 150 -19.22 2.75 -31.13
N GLU A 151 -19.56 1.51 -31.46
CA GLU A 151 -18.68 0.59 -32.19
C GLU A 151 -18.21 1.16 -33.55
N ASP A 152 -18.99 2.04 -34.21
CA ASP A 152 -18.60 2.70 -35.46
C ASP A 152 -17.64 3.90 -35.25
N GLY A 153 -17.23 4.16 -34.00
CA GLY A 153 -16.34 5.25 -33.62
C GLY A 153 -17.05 6.62 -33.45
N SER A 154 -18.36 6.70 -33.69
CA SER A 154 -19.10 7.94 -33.43
C SER A 154 -19.25 8.18 -31.92
N THR A 155 -19.03 9.43 -31.49
CA THR A 155 -18.98 9.79 -30.07
C THR A 155 -19.94 10.93 -29.74
N ASP A 156 -20.82 10.70 -28.77
CA ASP A 156 -21.60 11.74 -28.13
C ASP A 156 -20.88 12.27 -26.87
N LYS A 157 -21.12 13.52 -26.50
CA LYS A 157 -20.51 14.17 -25.35
C LYS A 157 -21.57 14.72 -24.39
N LYS A 158 -21.27 14.65 -23.09
CA LYS A 158 -22.04 15.29 -22.05
C LYS A 158 -21.09 15.97 -21.06
N GLU A 159 -21.28 17.26 -20.84
CA GLU A 159 -20.53 18.02 -19.83
C GLU A 159 -21.40 18.26 -18.59
N ILE A 160 -20.79 18.18 -17.44
CA ILE A 160 -21.32 18.61 -16.14
C ILE A 160 -20.25 19.37 -15.38
N VAL A 161 -20.65 20.19 -14.42
CA VAL A 161 -19.75 20.90 -13.50
C VAL A 161 -20.15 20.54 -12.09
N ILE A 162 -19.17 20.12 -11.29
CA ILE A 162 -19.38 19.72 -9.90
C ILE A 162 -18.31 20.39 -9.04
N GLU A 163 -18.72 21.09 -8.01
CA GLU A 163 -17.83 21.58 -6.95
C GLU A 163 -17.59 20.45 -5.94
N MET A 164 -16.33 20.12 -5.66
CA MET A 164 -15.96 19.12 -4.66
C MET A 164 -15.69 19.80 -3.31
N GLY A 165 -15.87 19.04 -2.22
CA GLY A 165 -15.57 19.50 -0.86
C GLY A 165 -14.07 19.55 -0.56
N ALA A 166 -13.75 20.04 0.64
CA ALA A 166 -12.38 20.04 1.15
C ALA A 166 -11.84 18.63 1.36
N VAL A 167 -10.51 18.52 1.39
CA VAL A 167 -9.79 17.37 1.89
C VAL A 167 -10.19 17.14 3.36
N LEU A 168 -10.41 15.90 3.77
CA LEU A 168 -10.77 15.56 5.17
C LEU A 168 -9.53 15.51 6.07
N GLY A 169 -8.40 15.06 5.52
CA GLY A 169 -7.08 15.23 6.10
C GLY A 169 -6.54 16.65 5.84
N ASP A 170 -5.26 16.88 6.03
CA ASP A 170 -4.61 18.18 5.86
C ASP A 170 -3.55 18.18 4.73
N GLU A 171 -3.62 17.19 3.84
CA GLU A 171 -2.68 17.04 2.74
C GLU A 171 -2.84 18.09 1.64
N ASP A 172 -1.71 18.44 1.03
CA ASP A 172 -1.66 19.37 -0.08
C ASP A 172 -2.37 18.81 -1.33
N VAL A 173 -3.23 19.63 -1.94
CA VAL A 173 -3.92 19.30 -3.19
C VAL A 173 -2.96 19.18 -4.37
N LEU A 174 -1.84 19.88 -4.32
CA LEU A 174 -0.81 19.90 -5.37
C LEU A 174 0.58 19.84 -4.75
N LEU A 175 1.27 18.75 -4.94
CA LEU A 175 2.66 18.56 -4.54
C LEU A 175 3.62 19.21 -5.54
N GLU A 176 4.76 19.69 -5.06
CA GLU A 176 5.82 20.15 -5.93
C GLU A 176 6.51 18.96 -6.61
N LYS A 177 6.63 19.03 -7.94
CA LYS A 177 7.22 17.97 -8.76
C LYS A 177 8.65 18.29 -9.11
N GLU A 178 9.57 17.38 -8.81
CA GLU A 178 10.96 17.41 -9.25
C GLU A 178 11.20 16.41 -10.37
N THR A 179 12.06 16.76 -11.34
CA THR A 179 12.42 15.88 -12.45
C THR A 179 13.86 16.12 -12.88
N GLU A 180 14.51 15.07 -13.38
CA GLU A 180 15.75 15.19 -14.15
C GLU A 180 15.49 15.23 -15.65
N GLU A 181 16.47 15.69 -16.42
CA GLU A 181 16.36 15.73 -17.89
C GLU A 181 16.40 14.32 -18.47
N THR A 182 15.25 13.87 -19.00
CA THR A 182 15.09 12.55 -19.64
C THR A 182 13.96 12.59 -20.66
N GLU A 183 14.00 11.69 -21.65
CA GLU A 183 12.90 11.46 -22.61
C GLU A 183 11.89 10.41 -22.09
N SER A 184 12.23 9.73 -21.00
CA SER A 184 11.37 8.73 -20.38
C SER A 184 10.13 9.38 -19.76
N LYS A 185 9.06 8.60 -19.65
CA LYS A 185 7.79 9.04 -19.06
C LYS A 185 7.45 8.16 -17.86
N THR A 186 6.72 8.75 -16.92
CA THR A 186 6.08 8.00 -15.85
C THR A 186 5.06 7.01 -16.43
N GLU A 187 4.94 5.85 -15.81
CA GLU A 187 3.88 4.89 -16.15
C GLU A 187 2.50 5.46 -15.83
N ASN A 188 1.46 4.90 -16.44
CA ASN A 188 0.08 5.26 -16.11
C ASN A 188 -0.28 4.85 -14.69
N GLY A 189 -1.23 5.55 -14.09
CA GLY A 189 -1.77 5.23 -12.77
C GLY A 189 -1.68 6.35 -11.77
N LEU A 190 -2.11 6.04 -10.55
CA LEU A 190 -2.09 6.94 -9.40
C LEU A 190 -1.13 6.41 -8.34
N TYR A 191 -0.33 7.28 -7.78
CA TYR A 191 0.45 6.98 -6.58
C TYR A 191 -0.50 6.91 -5.38
N VAL A 192 -0.54 5.78 -4.71
CA VAL A 192 -1.32 5.60 -3.49
C VAL A 192 -0.39 5.69 -2.29
N VAL A 193 -0.55 6.73 -1.49
CA VAL A 193 0.14 6.92 -0.21
C VAL A 193 -0.67 6.22 0.87
N PHE A 194 -0.05 5.29 1.61
CA PHE A 194 -0.73 4.39 2.55
C PHE A 194 -0.74 4.87 4.00
N GLY A 195 -0.73 6.15 4.21
CA GLY A 195 -0.76 6.76 5.53
C GLY A 195 0.53 7.51 5.85
N ASN A 196 0.34 8.61 6.50
CA ASN A 196 1.38 9.55 6.88
C ASN A 196 0.98 10.35 8.13
N GLU A 197 -0.21 10.08 8.67
CA GLU A 197 -0.74 10.75 9.84
C GLU A 197 -0.24 10.11 11.15
N LYS A 198 -0.05 10.95 12.16
CA LYS A 198 0.34 10.52 13.49
C LYS A 198 -0.86 10.09 14.33
N SER A 199 -2.00 10.71 14.07
CA SER A 199 -3.23 10.52 14.83
C SER A 199 -4.35 9.95 13.95
N ALA A 200 -5.26 9.20 14.55
CA ALA A 200 -6.49 8.77 13.87
C ALA A 200 -7.49 9.95 13.78
N PRO A 201 -8.27 10.06 12.69
CA PRO A 201 -8.29 9.18 11.52
C PRO A 201 -7.09 9.37 10.61
N ASP A 202 -6.68 8.32 9.95
CA ASP A 202 -5.68 8.35 8.88
C ASP A 202 -6.37 8.16 7.52
N PHE A 203 -5.67 8.45 6.44
CA PHE A 203 -6.22 8.41 5.09
C PHE A 203 -5.23 7.74 4.13
N MET A 204 -5.75 7.16 3.05
CA MET A 204 -4.98 6.88 1.86
C MET A 204 -5.24 7.96 0.84
N TYR A 205 -4.17 8.48 0.24
CA TYR A 205 -4.25 9.55 -0.76
C TYR A 205 -3.84 9.03 -2.13
N TYR A 206 -4.55 9.47 -3.16
CA TYR A 206 -4.23 9.17 -4.55
C TYR A 206 -3.70 10.42 -5.23
N TYR A 207 -2.47 10.37 -5.70
CA TYR A 207 -1.85 11.46 -6.47
C TYR A 207 -1.58 11.01 -7.91
N ASP A 208 -1.83 11.90 -8.87
CA ASP A 208 -1.49 11.65 -10.27
C ASP A 208 -0.02 11.95 -10.59
N ASN A 209 0.35 11.77 -11.87
CA ASN A 209 1.71 11.99 -12.36
C ASN A 209 2.16 13.47 -12.36
N GLU A 210 1.26 14.40 -12.04
CA GLU A 210 1.57 15.82 -11.86
C GLU A 210 1.53 16.24 -10.39
N GLY A 211 1.40 15.29 -9.46
CA GLY A 211 1.33 15.54 -8.03
C GLY A 211 -0.01 16.11 -7.57
N VAL A 212 -1.07 15.93 -8.35
CA VAL A 212 -2.41 16.41 -8.01
C VAL A 212 -3.15 15.34 -7.20
N LEU A 213 -3.76 15.74 -6.09
CA LEU A 213 -4.63 14.87 -5.28
C LEU A 213 -5.91 14.53 -6.06
N ARG A 214 -6.14 13.24 -6.29
CA ARG A 214 -7.24 12.68 -7.09
C ARG A 214 -8.16 11.75 -6.30
N GLY A 215 -7.87 11.48 -5.04
CA GLY A 215 -8.69 10.64 -4.18
C GLY A 215 -8.21 10.66 -2.75
N GLU A 216 -9.16 10.46 -1.84
CA GLU A 216 -8.91 10.40 -0.40
C GLU A 216 -9.84 9.37 0.22
N ILE A 217 -9.26 8.31 0.78
CA ILE A 217 -9.96 7.18 1.38
C ILE A 217 -9.74 7.20 2.88
N PRO A 218 -10.79 7.44 3.69
CA PRO A 218 -10.66 7.46 5.15
C PRO A 218 -10.42 6.07 5.73
N LEU A 219 -9.68 5.99 6.83
CA LEU A 219 -9.39 4.77 7.58
C LEU A 219 -9.93 4.89 9.01
N LEU A 220 -10.27 3.76 9.64
CA LEU A 220 -10.78 3.75 11.02
C LEU A 220 -9.69 4.05 12.05
N GLY A 221 -8.47 3.64 11.77
CA GLY A 221 -7.34 3.86 12.66
C GLY A 221 -6.07 3.19 12.16
N GLY A 222 -4.97 3.93 12.29
CA GLY A 222 -3.72 3.52 11.69
C GLY A 222 -3.76 3.58 10.16
N ARG A 223 -2.67 3.20 9.56
CA ARG A 223 -2.47 3.20 8.10
C ARG A 223 -2.97 1.92 7.45
N SER A 224 -3.22 1.96 6.15
CA SER A 224 -3.31 0.75 5.32
C SER A 224 -1.91 0.28 4.90
N GLN A 225 -1.81 -0.90 4.29
CA GLN A 225 -0.52 -1.51 3.96
C GLN A 225 -0.28 -1.55 2.45
N ARG A 226 -1.30 -1.90 1.67
CA ARG A 226 -1.34 -1.92 0.21
C ARG A 226 -2.79 -2.11 -0.28
N LEU A 227 -3.03 -1.87 -1.58
CA LEU A 227 -4.23 -2.33 -2.27
C LEU A 227 -3.93 -3.65 -2.97
N ILE A 228 -4.85 -4.60 -2.91
CA ILE A 228 -4.81 -5.81 -3.72
C ILE A 228 -6.18 -6.09 -4.31
N PHE A 229 -6.20 -6.68 -5.49
CA PHE A 229 -7.40 -6.87 -6.28
C PHE A 229 -7.59 -8.36 -6.58
N GLU A 230 -8.81 -8.84 -6.36
CA GLU A 230 -9.20 -10.21 -6.67
C GLU A 230 -10.68 -10.26 -7.01
N ASP A 231 -11.05 -10.99 -8.05
CA ASP A 231 -12.44 -11.21 -8.49
C ASP A 231 -13.28 -9.90 -8.64
N GLY A 232 -12.64 -8.81 -9.07
CA GLY A 232 -13.29 -7.51 -9.25
C GLY A 232 -13.56 -6.73 -7.98
N PHE A 233 -12.93 -7.11 -6.89
CA PHE A 233 -12.93 -6.39 -5.62
C PHE A 233 -11.55 -5.87 -5.27
N MET A 234 -11.53 -4.76 -4.54
CA MET A 234 -10.35 -4.20 -3.91
C MET A 234 -10.36 -4.56 -2.41
N TYR A 235 -9.22 -5.03 -1.90
CA TYR A 235 -9.01 -5.37 -0.50
C TYR A 235 -7.94 -4.48 0.10
N TYR A 236 -8.20 -3.95 1.30
CA TYR A 236 -7.24 -3.16 2.06
C TYR A 236 -7.56 -3.19 3.57
N SER A 237 -6.58 -2.88 4.40
CA SER A 237 -6.77 -2.75 5.84
C SER A 237 -7.28 -1.35 6.18
N ILE A 238 -8.23 -1.28 7.10
CA ILE A 238 -8.82 -0.03 7.61
C ILE A 238 -8.41 0.24 9.06
N SER A 239 -7.78 -0.72 9.69
CA SER A 239 -7.13 -0.65 10.99
C SER A 239 -6.20 -1.85 11.14
N ASP A 240 -5.49 -1.94 12.25
CA ASP A 240 -4.65 -3.08 12.59
C ASP A 240 -5.44 -4.39 12.88
N THR A 241 -6.75 -4.29 13.09
CA THR A 241 -7.62 -5.45 13.37
C THR A 241 -8.65 -5.74 12.30
N LYS A 242 -8.76 -4.89 11.27
CA LYS A 242 -9.83 -5.02 10.29
C LYS A 242 -9.36 -4.81 8.86
N MET A 243 -9.84 -5.67 7.99
CA MET A 243 -9.74 -5.54 6.54
C MET A 243 -11.12 -5.40 5.91
N VAL A 244 -11.17 -4.86 4.71
CA VAL A 244 -12.40 -4.70 3.94
C VAL A 244 -12.26 -5.25 2.54
N GLN A 245 -13.42 -5.57 1.96
CA GLN A 245 -13.65 -5.82 0.56
C GLN A 245 -14.54 -4.71 0.01
N MET A 246 -14.10 -4.04 -1.05
CA MET A 246 -14.80 -2.94 -1.71
C MET A 246 -15.05 -3.25 -3.18
N ASN A 247 -16.25 -3.00 -3.68
CA ASN A 247 -16.58 -3.14 -5.10
C ASN A 247 -16.21 -1.87 -5.91
N ARG A 248 -16.35 -1.95 -7.24
CA ARG A 248 -16.02 -0.86 -8.19
C ARG A 248 -16.79 0.44 -7.98
N LEU A 249 -17.94 0.38 -7.29
CA LEU A 249 -18.76 1.55 -6.97
C LEU A 249 -18.35 2.27 -5.69
N GLY A 250 -17.32 1.75 -4.98
CA GLY A 250 -16.90 2.25 -3.68
C GLY A 250 -17.67 1.66 -2.50
N GLN A 251 -18.59 0.72 -2.73
CA GLN A 251 -19.33 0.07 -1.65
C GLN A 251 -18.47 -0.94 -0.91
N ILE A 252 -18.40 -0.85 0.42
CA ILE A 252 -17.85 -1.91 1.27
C ILE A 252 -18.85 -3.07 1.33
N THR A 253 -18.45 -4.21 0.78
CA THR A 253 -19.28 -5.42 0.72
C THR A 253 -19.05 -6.35 1.88
N ASN A 254 -17.83 -6.41 2.40
CA ASN A 254 -17.45 -7.21 3.56
C ASN A 254 -16.45 -6.47 4.46
N ILE A 255 -16.53 -6.75 5.76
CA ILE A 255 -15.56 -6.34 6.77
C ILE A 255 -15.11 -7.60 7.49
N TYR A 256 -13.79 -7.80 7.52
CA TYR A 256 -13.15 -8.94 8.16
C TYR A 256 -12.50 -8.48 9.46
N ASP A 257 -12.92 -9.08 10.57
CA ASP A 257 -12.34 -8.84 11.88
C ASP A 257 -11.30 -9.92 12.19
N LEU A 258 -10.09 -9.53 12.51
CA LEU A 258 -8.98 -10.43 12.77
C LEU A 258 -8.94 -10.92 14.23
N GLY A 259 -9.89 -10.53 15.06
CA GLY A 259 -10.03 -10.97 16.45
C GLY A 259 -8.90 -10.44 17.33
N THR A 260 -8.13 -11.35 17.95
CA THR A 260 -7.00 -10.99 18.82
C THR A 260 -5.71 -10.68 18.08
N TYR A 261 -5.71 -10.85 16.77
CA TYR A 261 -4.54 -10.56 15.95
C TYR A 261 -4.50 -9.10 15.53
N ARG A 262 -3.26 -8.58 15.46
CA ARG A 262 -2.95 -7.23 14.96
C ARG A 262 -2.20 -7.37 13.65
N LEU A 263 -2.83 -6.95 12.56
CA LEU A 263 -2.22 -6.86 11.25
C LEU A 263 -1.09 -5.81 11.27
N HIS A 264 0.00 -6.13 10.61
CA HIS A 264 1.07 -5.19 10.38
C HIS A 264 1.68 -5.38 8.98
N HIS A 265 2.31 -4.35 8.47
CA HIS A 265 3.21 -4.29 7.34
C HIS A 265 2.70 -4.80 5.99
N ASP A 266 2.13 -6.03 5.86
CA ASP A 266 1.85 -6.55 4.52
C ASP A 266 0.86 -7.73 4.50
N TYR A 267 0.31 -7.99 3.32
CA TYR A 267 -0.56 -9.13 3.01
C TYR A 267 -0.55 -9.45 1.51
N VAL A 268 -0.88 -10.68 1.15
CA VAL A 268 -0.88 -11.19 -0.23
C VAL A 268 -1.93 -12.28 -0.41
N PHE A 269 -2.50 -12.42 -1.62
CA PHE A 269 -3.32 -13.59 -1.96
C PHE A 269 -2.46 -14.82 -2.25
N ASP A 270 -2.96 -16.00 -1.83
CA ASP A 270 -2.50 -17.27 -2.35
C ASP A 270 -3.25 -17.64 -3.65
N GLU A 271 -2.87 -18.75 -4.29
CA GLU A 271 -3.52 -19.23 -5.52
C GLU A 271 -4.96 -19.72 -5.33
N ASN A 272 -5.43 -19.89 -4.10
CA ASN A 272 -6.79 -20.33 -3.78
C ASN A 272 -7.73 -19.15 -3.43
N GLY A 273 -7.24 -17.93 -3.53
CA GLY A 273 -7.96 -16.71 -3.18
C GLY A 273 -8.11 -16.51 -1.68
N ASN A 274 -7.22 -17.07 -0.85
CA ASN A 274 -7.13 -16.71 0.56
C ASN A 274 -6.12 -15.58 0.75
N LEU A 275 -6.40 -14.71 1.69
CA LEU A 275 -5.50 -13.63 2.04
C LEU A 275 -4.54 -14.06 3.16
N LEU A 276 -3.24 -14.03 2.88
CA LEU A 276 -2.18 -14.29 3.85
C LEU A 276 -1.73 -12.95 4.42
N ILE A 277 -1.75 -12.82 5.75
CA ILE A 277 -1.61 -11.54 6.45
C ILE A 277 -0.50 -11.65 7.49
N LEU A 278 0.43 -10.71 7.49
CA LEU A 278 1.40 -10.56 8.57
C LEU A 278 0.71 -10.04 9.82
N ALA A 279 0.95 -10.69 10.97
CA ALA A 279 0.25 -10.35 12.20
C ALA A 279 1.09 -10.59 13.46
N THR A 280 0.67 -9.91 14.53
CA THR A 280 1.05 -10.18 15.91
C THR A 280 -0.14 -10.81 16.63
N ASP A 281 0.07 -11.87 17.39
CA ASP A 281 -0.93 -12.41 18.30
C ASP A 281 -0.85 -11.66 19.64
N SER A 282 -1.86 -10.83 19.93
CA SER A 282 -1.90 -10.01 21.17
C SER A 282 -1.90 -10.82 22.46
N SER A 283 -2.19 -12.12 22.40
CA SER A 283 -2.15 -13.01 23.56
C SER A 283 -0.74 -13.51 23.90
N LYS A 284 0.22 -13.32 22.96
CA LYS A 284 1.62 -13.73 23.11
C LYS A 284 2.50 -12.54 23.52
N ASP A 285 3.70 -12.86 23.95
CA ASP A 285 4.73 -11.88 24.27
C ASP A 285 5.78 -11.69 23.16
N SER A 286 5.61 -12.38 22.02
CA SER A 286 6.37 -12.16 20.81
C SER A 286 5.60 -11.30 19.81
N LEU A 287 6.34 -10.48 19.05
CA LEU A 287 5.79 -9.51 18.10
C LEU A 287 6.18 -9.88 16.67
N GLU A 288 5.29 -9.57 15.72
CA GLU A 288 5.54 -9.58 14.27
C GLU A 288 6.13 -10.89 13.73
N ASP A 289 5.63 -12.02 14.23
CA ASP A 289 6.15 -13.36 13.92
C ASP A 289 5.07 -14.38 13.50
N ILE A 290 3.85 -13.90 13.15
CA ILE A 290 2.70 -14.74 12.75
C ILE A 290 2.30 -14.45 11.30
N VAL A 291 1.88 -15.48 10.57
CA VAL A 291 1.14 -15.34 9.31
C VAL A 291 -0.24 -15.96 9.48
N LEU A 292 -1.26 -15.16 9.21
CA LEU A 292 -2.65 -15.59 9.19
C LEU A 292 -3.09 -15.96 7.79
N LYS A 293 -4.11 -16.81 7.70
CA LYS A 293 -4.92 -17.01 6.50
C LYS A 293 -6.34 -16.54 6.79
N LEU A 294 -6.81 -15.61 5.98
CA LEU A 294 -8.20 -15.18 5.89
C LEU A 294 -8.83 -15.81 4.65
N ASP A 295 -9.80 -16.70 4.85
CA ASP A 295 -10.69 -17.13 3.78
C ASP A 295 -11.71 -16.01 3.51
N VAL A 296 -11.55 -15.29 2.42
CA VAL A 296 -12.39 -14.11 2.11
C VAL A 296 -13.85 -14.47 1.79
N LYS A 297 -14.15 -15.74 1.49
CA LYS A 297 -15.51 -16.20 1.21
C LYS A 297 -16.30 -16.48 2.48
N SER A 298 -15.66 -17.11 3.46
CA SER A 298 -16.28 -17.47 4.75
C SER A 298 -16.01 -16.45 5.86
N GLY A 299 -14.98 -15.59 5.71
CA GLY A 299 -14.48 -14.71 6.75
C GLY A 299 -13.66 -15.43 7.84
N ALA A 300 -13.35 -16.71 7.66
CA ALA A 300 -12.61 -17.48 8.66
C ALA A 300 -11.13 -17.08 8.71
N VAL A 301 -10.65 -16.77 9.90
CA VAL A 301 -9.24 -16.42 10.18
C VAL A 301 -8.57 -17.60 10.89
N THR A 302 -7.39 -18.02 10.39
CA THR A 302 -6.60 -19.11 10.97
C THR A 302 -5.12 -18.78 10.97
N GLU A 303 -4.38 -19.17 12.02
CA GLU A 303 -2.90 -19.11 12.04
C GLU A 303 -2.34 -20.17 11.08
N VAL A 304 -1.52 -19.75 10.12
CA VAL A 304 -0.82 -20.65 9.18
C VAL A 304 0.62 -20.85 9.63
N LEU A 305 1.31 -19.78 10.01
CA LEU A 305 2.69 -19.84 10.45
C LEU A 305 2.85 -19.14 11.80
N ASP A 306 3.60 -19.79 12.68
CA ASP A 306 4.21 -19.21 13.88
C ASP A 306 5.73 -19.37 13.72
N LEU A 307 6.43 -18.28 13.43
CA LEU A 307 7.87 -18.33 13.18
C LEU A 307 8.65 -18.80 14.42
N GLY A 308 8.11 -18.63 15.61
CA GLY A 308 8.70 -19.17 16.82
C GLY A 308 8.73 -20.70 16.88
N LYS A 309 7.82 -21.36 16.14
CA LYS A 309 7.85 -22.83 15.97
C LYS A 309 8.81 -23.27 14.86
N ILE A 310 9.07 -22.39 13.87
CA ILE A 310 9.94 -22.68 12.72
C ILE A 310 11.41 -22.40 13.10
N PHE A 311 11.68 -21.36 13.89
CA PHE A 311 13.01 -20.92 14.28
C PHE A 311 13.25 -20.96 15.80
N PRO A 312 12.95 -22.07 16.53
CA PRO A 312 13.02 -22.11 17.99
C PRO A 312 14.43 -21.87 18.52
N GLU A 313 15.47 -22.35 17.83
CA GLU A 313 16.86 -22.17 18.26
C GLU A 313 17.30 -20.72 18.10
N TYR A 314 16.98 -20.06 17.01
CA TYR A 314 17.27 -18.65 16.84
C TYR A 314 16.49 -17.77 17.84
N LYS A 315 15.19 -18.05 18.02
CA LYS A 315 14.34 -17.36 19.01
C LYS A 315 14.91 -17.45 20.42
N ALA A 316 15.50 -18.58 20.78
CA ALA A 316 16.12 -18.79 22.10
C ALA A 316 17.39 -17.95 22.33
N MET A 317 18.02 -17.43 21.28
CA MET A 317 19.18 -16.55 21.37
C MET A 317 18.80 -15.08 21.53
N CYS A 318 17.55 -14.73 21.25
CA CYS A 318 17.07 -13.35 21.22
C CYS A 318 16.71 -12.84 22.63
N GLN A 319 16.95 -11.56 22.87
CA GLN A 319 16.64 -10.87 24.11
C GLN A 319 15.31 -10.13 24.00
N ARG A 320 14.64 -9.99 25.14
CA ARG A 320 13.41 -9.19 25.26
C ARG A 320 13.73 -7.71 25.40
N ASN A 321 12.81 -6.87 24.92
CA ASN A 321 12.89 -5.43 25.14
C ASN A 321 12.54 -5.08 26.60
N GLU A 322 12.61 -3.79 26.94
CA GLU A 322 12.33 -3.27 28.30
C GLU A 322 10.91 -3.56 28.78
N GLU A 323 9.95 -3.73 27.88
CA GLU A 323 8.55 -4.08 28.16
C GLU A 323 8.34 -5.58 28.35
N GLY A 324 9.40 -6.38 28.24
CA GLY A 324 9.33 -7.84 28.32
C GLY A 324 8.80 -8.51 27.06
N LYS A 325 8.63 -7.78 25.96
CA LYS A 325 8.22 -8.30 24.66
C LYS A 325 9.43 -8.78 23.86
N LEU A 326 9.21 -9.79 23.03
CA LEU A 326 10.20 -10.35 22.12
C LEU A 326 9.94 -9.89 20.69
N ASP A 327 10.63 -8.84 20.28
CA ASP A 327 10.62 -8.30 18.92
C ASP A 327 11.89 -8.80 18.21
N TRP A 328 11.78 -9.90 17.49
CA TRP A 328 12.95 -10.71 17.10
C TRP A 328 13.06 -11.03 15.61
N MET A 329 11.99 -10.86 14.86
CA MET A 329 11.97 -11.06 13.41
C MET A 329 11.60 -9.77 12.66
N GLN A 330 10.65 -9.01 13.15
CA GLN A 330 10.08 -7.84 12.46
C GLN A 330 9.81 -8.13 10.99
N ILE A 331 8.93 -9.10 10.73
CA ILE A 331 8.57 -9.43 9.35
C ILE A 331 7.80 -8.27 8.74
N ASN A 332 8.32 -7.70 7.65
CA ASN A 332 7.79 -6.47 7.07
C ASN A 332 7.35 -6.56 5.60
N SER A 333 7.54 -7.70 4.94
CA SER A 333 6.89 -7.98 3.66
C SER A 333 6.67 -9.48 3.45
N ILE A 334 5.63 -9.80 2.67
CA ILE A 334 5.22 -11.16 2.34
C ILE A 334 4.93 -11.26 0.85
N GLN A 335 5.45 -12.30 0.19
CA GLN A 335 5.20 -12.58 -1.21
C GLN A 335 4.82 -14.05 -1.39
N TRP A 336 3.77 -14.29 -2.18
CA TRP A 336 3.40 -15.64 -2.62
C TRP A 336 4.30 -16.07 -3.77
N ALA A 337 4.99 -17.19 -3.62
CA ALA A 337 5.90 -17.73 -4.64
C ALA A 337 5.30 -18.91 -5.42
N GLY A 338 4.04 -19.31 -5.10
CA GLY A 338 3.34 -20.43 -5.68
C GLY A 338 3.58 -21.74 -4.92
N ASP A 339 2.71 -22.74 -5.15
CA ASP A 339 2.87 -24.10 -4.62
C ASP A 339 3.12 -24.18 -3.10
N GLY A 340 2.41 -23.36 -2.33
CA GLY A 340 2.58 -23.32 -0.87
C GLY A 340 3.91 -22.72 -0.41
N ALA A 341 4.54 -21.87 -1.21
CA ALA A 341 5.78 -21.19 -0.87
C ALA A 341 5.56 -19.70 -0.60
N LEU A 342 6.22 -19.19 0.46
CA LEU A 342 6.26 -17.79 0.83
C LEU A 342 7.69 -17.26 0.87
N ILE A 343 7.85 -16.00 0.48
CA ILE A 343 9.06 -15.21 0.71
C ILE A 343 8.73 -14.12 1.71
N LEU A 344 9.45 -14.11 2.82
CA LEU A 344 9.31 -13.15 3.92
C LEU A 344 10.55 -12.30 4.04
N SER A 345 10.40 -11.03 4.37
CA SER A 345 11.50 -10.14 4.73
C SER A 345 11.52 -9.91 6.24
N SER A 346 12.63 -10.21 6.88
CA SER A 346 12.88 -9.96 8.31
C SER A 346 13.86 -8.80 8.47
N ARG A 347 13.38 -7.70 9.06
CA ARG A 347 14.21 -6.52 9.32
C ARG A 347 15.24 -6.77 10.41
N GLU A 348 14.85 -7.38 11.54
CA GLU A 348 15.71 -7.68 12.69
C GLU A 348 16.90 -8.58 12.33
N THR A 349 16.72 -9.46 11.36
CA THR A 349 17.78 -10.36 10.88
C THR A 349 18.42 -9.88 9.58
N SER A 350 17.98 -8.75 9.01
CA SER A 350 18.39 -8.30 7.68
C SER A 350 18.37 -9.43 6.64
N SER A 351 17.37 -10.31 6.73
CA SER A 351 17.30 -11.53 5.93
C SER A 351 16.02 -11.62 5.11
N ILE A 352 16.12 -12.26 3.95
CA ILE A 352 14.97 -12.69 3.14
C ILE A 352 14.89 -14.20 3.27
N ILE A 353 13.72 -14.72 3.64
CA ILE A 353 13.51 -16.11 4.02
C ILE A 353 12.46 -16.72 3.11
N LYS A 354 12.77 -17.84 2.45
CA LYS A 354 11.78 -18.63 1.74
C LYS A 354 11.33 -19.81 2.59
N LEU A 355 10.03 -19.89 2.80
CA LEU A 355 9.34 -21.03 3.41
C LEU A 355 8.58 -21.80 2.34
N VAL A 356 8.49 -23.11 2.50
CA VAL A 356 7.73 -24.01 1.61
C VAL A 356 6.80 -24.92 2.43
N SER A 357 5.79 -25.49 1.77
CA SER A 357 4.80 -26.37 2.39
C SER A 357 4.05 -25.74 3.57
N ILE A 358 3.72 -24.44 3.46
CA ILE A 358 3.19 -23.65 4.58
C ILE A 358 1.88 -24.16 5.16
N TYR A 359 1.10 -24.93 4.39
CA TYR A 359 -0.19 -25.47 4.82
C TYR A 359 -0.13 -26.86 5.47
N ASP A 360 1.00 -27.56 5.33
CA ASP A 360 1.17 -28.91 5.86
C ASP A 360 2.26 -28.98 6.92
N ASN A 361 3.52 -28.92 6.48
CA ASN A 361 4.69 -28.98 7.34
C ASN A 361 5.70 -27.91 6.92
N PRO A 362 5.54 -26.67 7.40
CA PRO A 362 6.38 -25.55 7.01
C PRO A 362 7.86 -25.80 7.26
N THR A 363 8.69 -25.58 6.24
CA THR A 363 10.14 -25.68 6.33
C THR A 363 10.83 -24.52 5.66
N VAL A 364 12.03 -24.18 6.12
CA VAL A 364 12.87 -23.15 5.52
C VAL A 364 13.56 -23.75 4.31
N ALA A 365 13.32 -23.20 3.12
CA ALA A 365 13.97 -23.61 1.90
C ALA A 365 15.37 -22.98 1.78
N TYR A 366 15.43 -21.66 2.01
CA TYR A 366 16.70 -20.93 2.03
C TYR A 366 16.55 -19.59 2.78
N ILE A 367 17.70 -18.96 3.04
CA ILE A 367 17.85 -17.62 3.61
C ILE A 367 18.82 -16.82 2.75
N ILE A 368 18.50 -15.56 2.45
CA ILE A 368 19.43 -14.56 1.90
C ILE A 368 19.72 -13.57 3.02
N GLY A 369 20.94 -13.54 3.51
CA GLY A 369 21.37 -12.72 4.65
C GLY A 369 22.83 -12.98 4.97
N GLU A 370 23.37 -12.28 5.98
CA GLU A 370 24.72 -12.55 6.46
C GLU A 370 24.77 -13.87 7.23
N PRO A 371 25.64 -14.82 6.87
CA PRO A 371 25.73 -16.12 7.54
C PRO A 371 25.97 -16.01 9.04
N GLN A 372 26.70 -14.99 9.51
CA GLN A 372 27.02 -14.78 10.92
C GLN A 372 25.80 -14.65 11.81
N ILE A 373 24.68 -14.13 11.28
CA ILE A 373 23.42 -13.97 12.02
C ILE A 373 22.86 -15.33 12.43
N TRP A 374 23.04 -16.34 11.60
CA TRP A 374 22.46 -17.68 11.74
C TRP A 374 23.45 -18.71 12.34
N ASN A 375 24.69 -18.28 12.66
CA ASN A 375 25.71 -19.15 13.23
C ASN A 375 25.24 -19.81 14.52
N GLY A 376 25.56 -21.09 14.68
CA GLY A 376 25.18 -21.89 15.84
C GLY A 376 23.71 -22.33 15.85
N THR A 377 23.01 -22.14 14.75
CA THR A 377 21.65 -22.64 14.54
C THR A 377 21.61 -23.68 13.42
N PRO A 378 20.57 -24.52 13.34
CA PRO A 378 20.40 -25.45 12.21
C PRO A 378 20.25 -24.75 10.84
N TYR A 379 19.98 -23.44 10.84
CA TYR A 379 19.65 -22.65 9.64
C TYR A 379 20.88 -22.09 8.93
N GLU A 380 22.07 -22.14 9.53
CA GLU A 380 23.31 -21.60 8.95
C GLU A 380 23.65 -22.22 7.58
N ASN A 381 23.31 -23.49 7.38
CA ASN A 381 23.52 -24.19 6.12
C ASN A 381 22.47 -23.90 5.04
N LEU A 382 21.41 -23.15 5.39
CA LEU A 382 20.33 -22.74 4.48
C LEU A 382 20.57 -21.34 3.91
N VAL A 383 21.64 -20.67 4.35
CA VAL A 383 22.01 -19.35 3.82
C VAL A 383 22.60 -19.54 2.42
N LEU A 384 21.99 -18.89 1.41
CA LEU A 384 22.47 -18.92 0.04
C LEU A 384 23.84 -18.23 -0.07
N LYS A 385 24.66 -18.74 -0.99
CA LYS A 385 25.98 -18.14 -1.25
C LYS A 385 25.83 -16.88 -2.10
N LYS A 386 26.48 -15.82 -1.66
CA LYS A 386 26.64 -14.60 -2.44
C LYS A 386 27.58 -14.88 -3.64
N ASP A 387 27.09 -14.62 -4.85
CA ASP A 387 27.87 -14.71 -6.09
C ASP A 387 28.20 -13.29 -6.58
N GLY A 388 29.44 -12.90 -6.42
CA GLY A 388 29.96 -11.56 -6.70
C GLY A 388 30.28 -10.74 -5.45
N GLU A 389 30.91 -9.58 -5.69
CA GLU A 389 31.35 -8.65 -4.65
C GLU A 389 30.35 -7.49 -4.55
N PHE A 390 29.53 -7.48 -3.50
CA PHE A 390 28.58 -6.40 -3.16
C PHE A 390 28.24 -6.46 -1.68
N THR A 391 27.78 -5.34 -1.12
CA THR A 391 27.19 -5.31 0.23
C THR A 391 25.76 -5.82 0.14
N ILE A 392 25.39 -6.76 1.00
CA ILE A 392 24.01 -7.24 1.06
C ILE A 392 23.10 -6.22 1.76
N GLN A 393 21.81 -6.47 1.75
CA GLN A 393 20.82 -5.61 2.40
C GLN A 393 21.02 -5.53 3.92
N GLY A 394 20.69 -4.35 4.48
CA GLY A 394 20.57 -4.09 5.91
C GLY A 394 19.23 -3.49 6.27
N GLY A 395 18.46 -4.12 7.17
CA GLY A 395 17.16 -3.64 7.66
C GLY A 395 16.12 -3.41 6.56
N GLN A 396 16.20 -4.14 5.47
CA GLN A 396 15.44 -3.94 4.24
C GLN A 396 13.93 -3.96 4.43
N SER A 397 13.24 -3.30 3.49
CA SER A 397 11.78 -3.22 3.41
C SER A 397 11.28 -3.62 2.03
N SER A 398 9.97 -3.92 1.91
CA SER A 398 9.27 -4.01 0.62
C SER A 398 9.95 -4.96 -0.37
N VAL A 399 10.16 -6.21 0.04
CA VAL A 399 10.69 -7.25 -0.87
C VAL A 399 9.59 -7.72 -1.81
N PHE A 400 9.86 -7.70 -3.12
CA PHE A 400 8.99 -8.22 -4.17
C PHE A 400 9.61 -9.40 -4.88
N TYR A 401 8.78 -10.39 -5.19
CA TYR A 401 9.12 -11.56 -5.97
C TYR A 401 8.61 -11.41 -7.41
N ALA A 402 9.48 -11.66 -8.38
CA ALA A 402 9.13 -11.60 -9.78
C ALA A 402 9.70 -12.78 -10.58
N LYS A 403 8.80 -13.58 -11.14
CA LYS A 403 9.17 -14.54 -12.17
C LYS A 403 9.44 -13.82 -13.48
N ASP A 404 10.44 -14.31 -14.20
CA ASP A 404 10.71 -13.88 -15.58
C ASP A 404 10.70 -15.12 -16.48
N LYS A 405 9.93 -15.05 -17.55
CA LYS A 405 9.76 -16.17 -18.50
C LYS A 405 11.04 -16.53 -19.27
N GLU A 406 12.00 -15.61 -19.31
CA GLU A 406 13.30 -15.83 -19.95
C GLU A 406 14.29 -16.55 -19.04
N LEU A 407 14.02 -16.63 -17.74
CA LEU A 407 14.86 -17.35 -16.80
C LEU A 407 14.54 -18.85 -16.78
N GLU A 408 15.58 -19.63 -16.52
CA GLU A 408 15.44 -21.08 -16.27
C GLU A 408 14.61 -21.32 -15.00
N GLU A 409 13.94 -22.47 -14.94
CA GLU A 409 13.20 -22.90 -13.73
C GLU A 409 14.12 -22.91 -12.50
N GLY A 410 13.60 -22.44 -11.37
CA GLY A 410 14.37 -22.24 -10.14
C GLY A 410 15.13 -20.93 -10.08
N LYS A 411 15.01 -20.07 -11.10
CA LYS A 411 15.57 -18.70 -11.10
C LYS A 411 14.47 -17.66 -11.14
N TYR A 412 14.68 -16.54 -10.42
CA TYR A 412 13.76 -15.42 -10.38
C TYR A 412 14.43 -14.17 -9.80
N TYR A 413 13.77 -13.03 -9.91
CA TYR A 413 14.25 -11.78 -9.32
C TYR A 413 13.57 -11.49 -7.98
N LEU A 414 14.33 -10.85 -7.09
CA LEU A 414 13.81 -10.16 -5.91
C LEU A 414 14.17 -8.69 -6.04
N TYR A 415 13.20 -7.81 -5.79
CA TYR A 415 13.40 -6.37 -5.70
C TYR A 415 13.16 -5.93 -4.27
N LEU A 416 13.93 -4.98 -3.77
CA LEU A 416 13.78 -4.51 -2.40
C LEU A 416 14.25 -3.07 -2.22
N PHE A 417 13.68 -2.41 -1.22
CA PHE A 417 14.21 -1.19 -0.66
C PHE A 417 15.23 -1.58 0.42
N ASN A 418 16.51 -1.28 0.19
CA ASN A 418 17.55 -1.48 1.18
C ASN A 418 17.70 -0.23 2.03
N ASN A 419 17.32 -0.31 3.31
CA ASN A 419 17.49 0.79 4.26
C ASN A 419 18.96 1.02 4.64
N ASP A 420 19.84 0.06 4.31
CA ASP A 420 21.29 0.06 4.55
C ASP A 420 21.67 0.26 6.03
N THR A 421 20.82 -0.24 6.93
CA THR A 421 21.02 -0.13 8.37
C THR A 421 20.70 -1.45 9.05
N GLY A 422 21.72 -2.11 9.59
CA GLY A 422 21.56 -3.33 10.37
C GLY A 422 21.42 -3.01 11.85
N VAL A 423 20.20 -3.10 12.35
CA VAL A 423 19.94 -2.95 13.80
C VAL A 423 19.11 -4.13 14.26
N SER A 424 19.64 -4.89 15.21
CA SER A 424 18.87 -5.91 15.90
C SER A 424 18.85 -5.62 17.39
N LYS A 425 17.69 -5.26 17.93
CA LYS A 425 17.52 -5.02 19.37
C LYS A 425 17.46 -6.32 20.15
N SER A 426 16.92 -7.34 19.53
CA SER A 426 16.82 -8.67 20.12
C SER A 426 18.18 -9.40 20.13
N ARG A 427 19.14 -8.99 19.29
CA ARG A 427 20.49 -9.57 19.17
C ARG A 427 21.59 -8.49 19.25
N PRO A 428 21.74 -7.83 20.41
CA PRO A 428 22.76 -6.78 20.59
C PRO A 428 24.21 -7.30 20.58
N ASP A 429 24.39 -8.60 20.49
CA ASP A 429 25.68 -9.27 20.34
C ASP A 429 26.17 -9.30 18.88
N LEU A 430 25.36 -8.95 17.90
CA LEU A 430 25.72 -8.90 16.49
C LEU A 430 26.57 -7.65 16.20
N ASP A 431 27.69 -7.84 15.54
CA ASP A 431 28.57 -6.76 15.07
C ASP A 431 28.33 -6.50 13.58
N TRP A 432 27.42 -5.57 13.31
CA TRP A 432 27.03 -5.22 11.95
C TRP A 432 28.17 -4.62 11.13
N GLY A 433 29.10 -3.90 11.79
CA GLY A 433 30.27 -3.33 11.12
C GLY A 433 31.21 -4.40 10.53
N GLN A 434 31.39 -5.55 11.21
CA GLN A 434 32.13 -6.68 10.66
C GLN A 434 31.42 -7.34 9.47
N MET A 435 30.10 -7.23 9.40
CA MET A 435 29.29 -7.71 8.26
C MET A 435 29.24 -6.71 7.10
N GLY A 436 29.86 -5.53 7.28
CA GLY A 436 29.85 -4.47 6.25
C GLY A 436 28.53 -3.71 6.14
N ILE A 437 27.65 -3.83 7.12
CA ILE A 437 26.36 -3.16 7.22
C ILE A 437 26.49 -2.03 8.25
N LEU A 438 25.85 -0.88 8.01
CA LEU A 438 25.89 0.24 8.94
C LEU A 438 25.07 -0.08 10.21
N GLU A 439 25.58 0.29 11.39
CA GLU A 439 24.85 0.17 12.66
C GLU A 439 23.89 1.33 12.90
N GLU A 440 24.23 2.51 12.39
CA GLU A 440 23.42 3.72 12.47
C GLU A 440 23.55 4.51 11.17
N GLN A 441 22.47 5.16 10.75
CA GLN A 441 22.54 6.06 9.61
C GLN A 441 23.38 7.30 9.95
N LYS A 442 24.38 7.56 9.13
CA LYS A 442 25.20 8.78 9.20
C LYS A 442 24.53 9.87 8.38
N LYS A 443 24.88 11.13 8.63
CA LYS A 443 24.31 12.31 7.96
C LYS A 443 24.35 12.27 6.41
N GLU A 444 25.23 11.44 5.84
CA GLU A 444 25.38 11.23 4.38
C GLU A 444 24.93 9.84 3.95
N ALA A 445 24.18 9.12 4.81
CA ALA A 445 23.66 7.81 4.49
C ALA A 445 22.72 7.86 3.28
N LYS A 446 22.61 6.75 2.60
CA LYS A 446 21.68 6.53 1.47
C LYS A 446 20.91 5.28 1.73
N SER A 447 19.73 5.20 1.14
CA SER A 447 19.04 3.95 0.91
C SER A 447 19.23 3.54 -0.55
N TYR A 448 18.88 2.30 -0.88
CA TYR A 448 19.13 1.78 -2.22
C TYR A 448 17.95 0.96 -2.73
N TYR A 449 17.74 1.01 -4.03
CA TYR A 449 17.06 -0.04 -4.75
C TYR A 449 18.03 -1.17 -5.00
N TYR A 450 17.62 -2.42 -4.69
CA TYR A 450 18.37 -3.62 -5.03
C TYR A 450 17.52 -4.58 -5.85
N LYS A 451 18.15 -5.19 -6.87
CA LYS A 451 17.60 -6.30 -7.64
C LYS A 451 18.54 -7.49 -7.57
N TYR A 452 18.08 -8.55 -6.96
CA TYR A 452 18.80 -9.82 -6.92
C TYR A 452 18.27 -10.79 -7.96
N LEU A 453 19.18 -11.56 -8.58
CA LEU A 453 18.85 -12.82 -9.22
C LEU A 453 19.12 -13.95 -8.22
N VAL A 454 18.10 -14.70 -7.89
CA VAL A 454 18.18 -15.92 -7.08
C VAL A 454 18.26 -17.11 -8.00
N ASP A 455 19.18 -18.04 -7.73
CA ASP A 455 19.30 -19.32 -8.41
C ASP A 455 19.23 -20.43 -7.36
N GLU A 456 18.06 -21.03 -7.19
CA GLU A 456 17.85 -22.12 -6.23
C GLU A 456 18.58 -23.39 -6.66
N ASN A 457 18.84 -23.60 -7.96
CA ASN A 457 19.51 -24.79 -8.46
C ASN A 457 20.97 -24.84 -8.03
N SER A 458 21.64 -23.70 -7.99
CA SER A 458 23.03 -23.57 -7.55
C SER A 458 23.17 -23.18 -6.06
N GLY A 459 22.07 -22.78 -5.42
CA GLY A 459 22.07 -22.28 -4.05
C GLY A 459 22.81 -20.92 -3.92
N THR A 460 22.62 -20.03 -4.92
CA THR A 460 23.32 -18.74 -4.98
C THR A 460 22.37 -17.58 -5.24
N PHE A 461 22.82 -16.36 -4.95
CA PHE A 461 22.18 -15.13 -5.40
C PHE A 461 23.24 -14.10 -5.81
N CYS A 462 22.91 -13.24 -6.76
CA CYS A 462 23.80 -12.16 -7.19
C CYS A 462 23.04 -10.84 -7.39
N MET A 463 23.75 -9.73 -7.22
CA MET A 463 23.26 -8.39 -7.53
C MET A 463 23.17 -8.22 -9.05
N LYS A 464 22.01 -7.82 -9.55
CA LYS A 464 21.80 -7.48 -10.95
C LYS A 464 21.74 -5.98 -11.19
N GLU A 465 21.20 -5.26 -10.22
CA GLU A 465 20.99 -3.84 -10.34
C GLU A 465 20.96 -3.22 -8.94
N SER A 466 21.55 -2.04 -8.80
CA SER A 466 21.42 -1.22 -7.59
C SER A 466 21.63 0.25 -7.95
N PHE A 467 20.88 1.12 -7.30
CA PHE A 467 21.10 2.57 -7.35
C PHE A 467 20.63 3.24 -6.06
N GLU A 468 21.11 4.46 -5.86
CA GLU A 468 20.83 5.24 -4.65
C GLU A 468 19.41 5.77 -4.65
N LEU A 469 18.78 5.74 -3.48
CA LEU A 469 17.50 6.35 -3.18
C LEU A 469 17.67 7.37 -2.05
N PRO A 470 16.73 8.32 -1.89
CA PRO A 470 16.68 9.15 -0.70
C PRO A 470 16.65 8.31 0.57
N VAL A 471 17.32 8.82 1.61
CA VAL A 471 17.54 8.06 2.83
C VAL A 471 16.25 7.76 3.60
N SER A 472 16.11 6.54 4.06
CA SER A 472 15.11 6.15 5.06
C SER A 472 15.67 5.04 5.96
N GLU A 473 15.76 5.31 7.25
CA GLU A 473 16.14 4.30 8.25
C GLU A 473 14.96 3.34 8.49
N TYR A 474 13.74 3.90 8.49
CA TYR A 474 12.50 3.16 8.72
C TYR A 474 11.50 3.39 7.58
N GLY A 475 10.76 2.33 7.25
CA GLY A 475 9.84 2.35 6.13
C GLY A 475 10.56 2.40 4.79
N GLY A 476 9.82 2.69 3.76
CA GLY A 476 10.30 2.71 2.40
C GLY A 476 9.74 1.57 1.57
N SER A 477 9.57 1.84 0.29
CA SER A 477 9.07 0.87 -0.67
C SER A 477 9.67 1.06 -2.05
N VAL A 478 9.73 -0.03 -2.79
CA VAL A 478 10.00 -0.03 -4.23
C VAL A 478 8.97 -0.90 -4.94
N GLN A 479 8.63 -0.52 -6.16
CA GLN A 479 7.73 -1.28 -7.03
C GLN A 479 8.25 -1.17 -8.46
N LYS A 480 8.40 -2.31 -9.13
CA LYS A 480 8.71 -2.33 -10.55
C LYS A 480 7.42 -2.15 -11.35
N THR A 481 7.36 -1.12 -12.21
CA THR A 481 6.21 -0.79 -13.05
C THR A 481 6.72 -0.57 -14.47
N GLY A 482 6.37 -1.46 -15.40
CA GLY A 482 6.96 -1.46 -16.73
C GLY A 482 8.50 -1.53 -16.67
N GLU A 483 9.17 -0.54 -17.28
CA GLU A 483 10.63 -0.40 -17.19
C GLU A 483 11.08 0.48 -16.02
N ASN A 484 10.16 1.15 -15.34
CA ASN A 484 10.43 2.11 -14.28
C ASN A 484 10.44 1.48 -12.88
N VAL A 485 10.92 2.24 -11.91
CA VAL A 485 10.89 1.89 -10.48
C VAL A 485 10.21 3.01 -9.71
N VAL A 486 9.05 2.73 -9.13
CA VAL A 486 8.40 3.59 -8.15
C VAL A 486 9.10 3.39 -6.80
N TYR A 487 9.40 4.48 -6.09
CA TYR A 487 9.98 4.44 -4.76
C TYR A 487 9.20 5.30 -3.76
N ALA A 488 9.32 4.97 -2.51
CA ALA A 488 9.03 5.88 -1.40
C ALA A 488 10.11 5.73 -0.34
N SER A 489 10.56 6.86 0.20
CA SER A 489 11.52 6.94 1.30
C SER A 489 10.85 7.57 2.50
N GLY A 490 10.51 6.73 3.49
CA GLY A 490 9.63 7.11 4.59
C GLY A 490 10.10 8.31 5.39
N ASP A 491 11.32 8.24 5.92
CA ASP A 491 11.86 9.30 6.79
C ASP A 491 12.18 10.60 6.03
N SER A 492 12.47 10.53 4.73
CA SER A 492 12.67 11.72 3.91
C SER A 492 11.35 12.33 3.41
N GLY A 493 10.22 11.66 3.60
CA GLY A 493 8.91 12.14 3.13
C GLY A 493 8.80 12.23 1.62
N SER A 494 9.63 11.49 0.85
CA SER A 494 9.69 11.59 -0.60
C SER A 494 9.25 10.32 -1.30
N PHE A 495 8.61 10.48 -2.44
CA PHE A 495 8.25 9.36 -3.33
C PHE A 495 8.33 9.78 -4.79
N GLY A 496 8.29 8.81 -5.68
CA GLY A 496 8.32 9.11 -7.11
C GLY A 496 8.71 7.92 -7.96
N GLU A 497 9.25 8.20 -9.13
CA GLU A 497 9.53 7.20 -10.16
C GLU A 497 10.86 7.48 -10.86
N TYR A 498 11.70 6.46 -10.94
CA TYR A 498 12.95 6.44 -11.70
C TYR A 498 12.77 5.65 -13.00
N ASP A 499 13.40 6.11 -14.08
CA ASP A 499 13.45 5.36 -15.33
C ASP A 499 14.50 4.23 -15.30
N LYS A 500 14.59 3.47 -16.39
CA LYS A 500 15.56 2.37 -16.55
C LYS A 500 17.03 2.80 -16.50
N ASP A 501 17.31 4.09 -16.69
CA ASP A 501 18.65 4.67 -16.64
C ASP A 501 18.91 5.32 -15.27
N HIS A 502 18.03 5.09 -14.29
CA HIS A 502 18.03 5.59 -12.91
C HIS A 502 17.94 7.12 -12.82
N ARG A 503 17.21 7.76 -13.75
CA ARG A 503 16.91 9.19 -13.71
C ARG A 503 15.54 9.41 -13.11
N LEU A 504 15.42 10.43 -12.25
CA LEU A 504 14.15 10.79 -11.62
C LEU A 504 13.23 11.43 -12.65
N ILE A 505 12.16 10.73 -13.03
CA ILE A 505 11.17 11.22 -14.01
C ILE A 505 9.97 11.89 -13.36
N GLY A 506 9.76 11.68 -12.07
CA GLY A 506 8.79 12.37 -11.25
C GLY A 506 9.07 12.09 -9.80
N GLY A 507 9.44 13.12 -9.04
CA GLY A 507 9.65 13.05 -7.60
C GLY A 507 8.76 14.06 -6.90
N TYR A 508 8.26 13.69 -5.72
CA TYR A 508 7.34 14.48 -4.92
C TYR A 508 7.79 14.47 -3.47
N GLN A 509 7.58 15.60 -2.81
CA GLN A 509 7.83 15.77 -1.39
C GLN A 509 6.49 15.96 -0.68
N MET A 510 6.22 15.18 0.36
CA MET A 510 5.09 15.38 1.27
C MET A 510 5.59 15.87 2.62
N ASP A 511 4.85 16.80 3.21
CA ASP A 511 5.05 17.24 4.58
C ASP A 511 4.23 16.33 5.48
N SER A 512 4.86 15.37 6.15
CA SER A 512 4.18 14.38 6.96
C SER A 512 4.48 14.56 8.45
N GLU A 513 3.49 14.36 9.31
CA GLU A 513 3.65 14.47 10.77
C GLU A 513 4.68 13.48 11.33
N THR A 514 4.83 12.32 10.70
CA THR A 514 5.78 11.27 11.12
C THR A 514 6.68 10.85 9.98
N ARG A 515 6.16 10.06 9.08
CA ARG A 515 6.84 9.53 7.89
C ARG A 515 5.81 8.95 6.93
N ILE A 516 6.12 8.95 5.63
CA ILE A 516 5.36 8.18 4.66
C ILE A 516 5.68 6.70 4.88
N TYR A 517 4.65 5.88 5.05
CA TYR A 517 4.88 4.45 5.27
C TYR A 517 5.31 3.74 3.98
N ARG A 518 4.46 3.79 2.95
CA ARG A 518 4.67 3.20 1.62
C ARG A 518 3.94 4.01 0.57
N VAL A 519 4.45 3.97 -0.66
CA VAL A 519 3.73 4.42 -1.84
C VAL A 519 3.86 3.35 -2.91
N TYR A 520 2.73 2.95 -3.49
CA TYR A 520 2.67 2.11 -4.66
C TYR A 520 1.85 2.80 -5.74
N LYS A 521 2.14 2.50 -7.00
CA LYS A 521 1.41 3.03 -8.13
C LYS A 521 0.45 1.98 -8.65
N TYR A 522 -0.81 2.38 -8.89
CA TYR A 522 -1.86 1.52 -9.40
C TYR A 522 -2.51 2.16 -10.62
N ASP A 523 -2.62 1.42 -11.70
CA ASP A 523 -3.37 1.81 -12.89
C ASP A 523 -4.88 1.63 -12.71
N PHE A 524 -5.30 0.84 -11.70
CA PHE A 524 -6.69 0.45 -11.42
C PHE A 524 -7.39 -0.25 -12.60
N GLU A 525 -6.61 -0.84 -13.49
CA GLU A 525 -7.10 -1.64 -14.60
C GLU A 525 -7.91 -2.84 -14.10
N GLY A 526 -9.02 -3.12 -14.77
CA GLY A 526 -9.95 -4.18 -14.34
C GLY A 526 -10.76 -3.84 -13.09
N PHE A 527 -10.53 -2.69 -12.47
CA PHE A 527 -11.30 -2.22 -11.31
C PHE A 527 -12.09 -0.94 -11.63
N TYR A 528 -11.48 0.24 -11.64
CA TYR A 528 -12.14 1.47 -12.07
C TYR A 528 -12.04 1.69 -13.57
N PHE A 529 -10.96 1.26 -14.19
CA PHE A 529 -10.59 1.60 -15.53
C PHE A 529 -10.37 0.37 -16.41
N THR A 530 -10.44 0.55 -17.71
CA THR A 530 -10.00 -0.41 -18.73
C THR A 530 -8.84 0.20 -19.51
N ASP A 531 -8.00 -0.65 -20.07
CA ASP A 531 -6.87 -0.25 -20.89
C ASP A 531 -7.22 0.74 -22.01
N ASP A 532 -6.27 1.60 -22.35
CA ASP A 532 -6.24 2.32 -23.60
C ASP A 532 -5.95 1.31 -24.74
N LYS A 533 -6.94 1.01 -25.55
CA LYS A 533 -6.80 0.16 -26.74
C LYS A 533 -6.16 0.91 -27.90
#